data_34f6f4d7219977fc5231ae0a553b9527
#
_entry.id   34f6f4d7219977fc5231ae0a553b9527
#
_cell.length_a   1.000
_cell.length_b   1.000
_cell.length_c   1.000
_cell.angle_alpha   90.00
_cell.angle_beta   90.00
_cell.angle_gamma   90.00
#
_symmetry.space_group_name_H-M   'P 1'
#
loop_
_entity.id
_entity.type
_entity.pdbx_description
1 polymer ?
#
loop_
_entity_poly.entity_id
_entity_poly.type
_entity_poly.pdbx_seq_one_letter_code
_entity_poly.pdbx_strand_id
1 'polypeptide(L)'
;MKSINRILTETIARKAINDIKDSPERKSRNLVDLALNFAEGQYLRDFLFKVQKVLQDENSPYYRMVIDAMNHIDTEKLIEFGMNIGFNSITQGSPKIRAIEQEEHFDIPWSMFADMSEYQSKRDYNAYKKIFSESLDLGIYSFHIKADKELKNLIKLLSEHKDMAFVLFVEPFNITEELLIEIKNVNNIMFVVKAAEETDKACLLLRSCNMLYSIYYVYGDKDENLITGDEFILYHQTLRPVFTCFVADDNCSNELRDKIYRYIKDSRVRQEFLTIPWDLVNDTKYIDGKISDNICSAGIDKDGFLFKLSDRIVKTENNVFEIPLHDALKKALPKA
;
A
#
# COMPACT_ATOMS: atom_id res chain seq x y z
N MET A 1 20.48 -4.09 11.42
CA MET A 1 20.94 -5.45 10.99
C MET A 1 19.69 -6.26 10.68
N LYS A 2 19.51 -6.78 9.45
CA LYS A 2 18.33 -7.61 9.12
C LYS A 2 18.27 -8.82 10.04
N SER A 3 17.11 -9.16 10.60
CA SER A 3 16.93 -10.36 11.40
C SER A 3 17.18 -11.63 10.59
N ILE A 4 17.64 -12.72 11.24
CA ILE A 4 17.87 -14.02 10.57
C ILE A 4 16.59 -14.49 9.88
N ASN A 5 15.43 -14.32 10.50
CA ASN A 5 14.12 -14.67 9.94
C ASN A 5 13.81 -13.87 8.67
N ARG A 6 14.15 -12.58 8.64
CA ARG A 6 13.98 -11.76 7.43
C ARG A 6 14.86 -12.26 6.28
N ILE A 7 16.14 -12.57 6.55
CA ILE A 7 17.05 -13.06 5.53
C ILE A 7 16.58 -14.39 4.95
N LEU A 8 16.12 -15.30 5.82
CA LEU A 8 15.57 -16.58 5.39
C LEU A 8 14.31 -16.40 4.54
N THR A 9 13.35 -15.59 4.99
CA THR A 9 12.11 -15.30 4.26
C THR A 9 12.40 -14.64 2.90
N GLU A 10 13.33 -13.68 2.85
CA GLU A 10 13.76 -13.03 1.61
C GLU A 10 14.39 -14.05 0.64
N THR A 11 15.24 -14.96 1.13
CA THR A 11 15.86 -16.01 0.32
C THR A 11 14.82 -16.95 -0.28
N ILE A 12 13.80 -17.31 0.51
CA ILE A 12 12.69 -18.14 0.08
C ILE A 12 11.85 -17.41 -0.97
N ALA A 13 11.54 -16.13 -0.75
CA ALA A 13 10.79 -15.31 -1.70
C ALA A 13 11.51 -15.18 -3.03
N ARG A 14 12.83 -14.92 -3.02
CA ARG A 14 13.68 -14.86 -4.23
C ARG A 14 13.63 -16.16 -5.03
N LYS A 15 13.80 -17.28 -4.34
CA LYS A 15 13.71 -18.60 -4.97
C LYS A 15 12.32 -18.82 -5.58
N ALA A 16 11.27 -18.53 -4.84
CA ALA A 16 9.91 -18.71 -5.30
C ALA A 16 9.60 -17.85 -6.54
N ILE A 17 9.99 -16.58 -6.55
CA ILE A 17 9.81 -15.68 -7.71
C ILE A 17 10.52 -16.23 -8.94
N ASN A 18 11.76 -16.70 -8.80
CA ASN A 18 12.49 -17.31 -9.92
C ASN A 18 11.82 -18.60 -10.42
N ASP A 19 11.32 -19.40 -9.50
CA ASP A 19 10.68 -20.68 -9.81
C ASP A 19 9.25 -20.53 -10.42
N ILE A 20 8.52 -19.45 -10.11
CA ILE A 20 7.15 -19.23 -10.60
C ILE A 20 7.09 -19.13 -12.13
N LYS A 21 8.13 -18.62 -12.77
CA LYS A 21 8.19 -18.49 -14.24
C LYS A 21 8.01 -19.81 -14.99
N ASP A 22 8.38 -20.93 -14.36
CA ASP A 22 8.31 -22.25 -15.01
C ASP A 22 6.95 -22.97 -14.84
N SER A 23 6.21 -22.67 -13.76
CA SER A 23 4.89 -23.29 -13.47
C SER A 23 4.11 -22.40 -12.50
N PRO A 24 3.50 -21.30 -13.02
CA PRO A 24 2.99 -20.22 -12.17
C PRO A 24 1.90 -20.67 -11.19
N GLU A 25 0.93 -21.51 -11.66
CA GLU A 25 -0.18 -21.95 -10.83
C GLU A 25 0.30 -22.80 -9.63
N ARG A 26 1.12 -23.79 -9.91
CA ARG A 26 1.67 -24.69 -8.90
C ARG A 26 2.61 -23.97 -7.95
N LYS A 27 3.47 -23.10 -8.49
CA LYS A 27 4.50 -22.40 -7.70
C LYS A 27 3.91 -21.28 -6.86
N SER A 28 2.89 -20.55 -7.34
CA SER A 28 2.17 -19.56 -6.53
C SER A 28 1.48 -20.23 -5.34
N ARG A 29 0.83 -21.38 -5.54
CA ARG A 29 0.25 -22.18 -4.43
C ARG A 29 1.33 -22.60 -3.42
N ASN A 30 2.42 -23.18 -3.90
CA ASN A 30 3.53 -23.60 -3.04
C ASN A 30 4.13 -22.42 -2.24
N LEU A 31 4.18 -21.22 -2.83
CA LEU A 31 4.66 -20.03 -2.12
C LEU A 31 3.71 -19.64 -0.97
N VAL A 32 2.41 -19.69 -1.22
CA VAL A 32 1.41 -19.41 -0.17
C VAL A 32 1.41 -20.48 0.90
N ASP A 33 1.50 -21.76 0.53
CA ASP A 33 1.62 -22.87 1.48
C ASP A 33 2.89 -22.75 2.34
N LEU A 34 4.00 -22.34 1.72
CA LEU A 34 5.25 -22.08 2.42
C LEU A 34 5.11 -20.88 3.36
N ALA A 35 4.49 -19.78 2.90
CA ALA A 35 4.24 -18.62 3.72
C ALA A 35 3.35 -18.96 4.93
N LEU A 36 2.34 -19.82 4.77
CA LEU A 36 1.50 -20.32 5.87
C LEU A 36 2.30 -21.08 6.94
N ASN A 37 3.32 -21.86 6.55
CA ASN A 37 4.17 -22.60 7.49
C ASN A 37 5.05 -21.66 8.35
N PHE A 38 5.34 -20.45 7.86
CA PHE A 38 6.13 -19.45 8.58
C PHE A 38 5.29 -18.30 9.14
N ALA A 39 3.97 -18.36 8.93
CA ALA A 39 3.08 -17.30 9.41
C ALA A 39 2.96 -17.33 10.94
N GLU A 40 3.40 -16.29 11.57
CA GLU A 40 3.19 -16.01 12.99
C GLU A 40 1.99 -15.06 13.16
N GLY A 41 1.13 -15.35 14.14
CA GLY A 41 -0.07 -14.58 14.40
C GLY A 41 -1.28 -14.98 13.56
N GLN A 42 -2.46 -14.84 14.18
CA GLN A 42 -3.74 -15.29 13.60
C GLN A 42 -4.08 -14.50 12.32
N TYR A 43 -3.83 -13.19 12.31
CA TYR A 43 -4.17 -12.34 11.16
C TYR A 43 -3.46 -12.76 9.88
N LEU A 44 -2.13 -12.96 9.94
CA LEU A 44 -1.36 -13.37 8.77
C LEU A 44 -1.80 -14.75 8.26
N ARG A 45 -2.08 -15.69 9.16
CA ARG A 45 -2.62 -17.00 8.80
C ARG A 45 -3.99 -16.88 8.13
N ASP A 46 -4.92 -16.12 8.70
CA ASP A 46 -6.25 -15.91 8.13
C ASP A 46 -6.20 -15.25 6.75
N PHE A 47 -5.29 -14.29 6.56
CA PHE A 47 -5.04 -13.66 5.27
C PHE A 47 -4.51 -14.68 4.26
N LEU A 48 -3.45 -15.43 4.61
CA LEU A 48 -2.87 -16.42 3.72
C LEU A 48 -3.83 -17.57 3.41
N PHE A 49 -4.68 -17.99 4.34
CA PHE A 49 -5.75 -18.95 4.06
C PHE A 49 -6.76 -18.43 3.02
N LYS A 50 -7.12 -17.16 3.09
CA LYS A 50 -7.98 -16.55 2.06
C LYS A 50 -7.30 -16.54 0.70
N VAL A 51 -6.01 -16.16 0.64
CA VAL A 51 -5.22 -16.19 -0.59
C VAL A 51 -5.11 -17.63 -1.12
N GLN A 52 -4.83 -18.61 -0.25
CA GLN A 52 -4.79 -20.03 -0.63
C GLN A 52 -6.12 -20.49 -1.24
N LYS A 53 -7.25 -20.10 -0.64
CA LYS A 53 -8.58 -20.42 -1.17
C LYS A 53 -8.83 -19.80 -2.55
N VAL A 54 -8.41 -18.55 -2.74
CA VAL A 54 -8.47 -17.85 -4.04
C VAL A 54 -7.64 -18.60 -5.10
N LEU A 55 -6.47 -19.09 -4.73
CA LEU A 55 -5.56 -19.83 -5.62
C LEU A 55 -5.99 -21.30 -5.88
N GLN A 56 -7.12 -21.78 -5.34
CA GLN A 56 -7.68 -23.08 -5.70
C GLN A 56 -8.36 -23.09 -7.07
N ASP A 57 -8.84 -21.95 -7.54
CA ASP A 57 -9.38 -21.81 -8.88
C ASP A 57 -8.24 -21.68 -9.91
N GLU A 58 -7.97 -22.76 -10.64
CA GLU A 58 -6.91 -22.83 -11.66
C GLU A 58 -7.13 -21.88 -12.84
N ASN A 59 -8.37 -21.42 -13.04
CA ASN A 59 -8.75 -20.48 -14.11
C ASN A 59 -8.70 -19.02 -13.65
N SER A 60 -8.34 -18.76 -12.39
CA SER A 60 -8.29 -17.41 -11.87
C SER A 60 -7.43 -16.48 -12.72
N PRO A 61 -7.94 -15.33 -13.18
CA PRO A 61 -7.14 -14.33 -13.88
C PRO A 61 -5.99 -13.78 -13.02
N TYR A 62 -6.03 -13.93 -11.71
CA TYR A 62 -4.93 -13.52 -10.83
C TYR A 62 -3.62 -14.28 -11.10
N TYR A 63 -3.67 -15.52 -11.59
CA TYR A 63 -2.44 -16.20 -12.05
C TYR A 63 -1.77 -15.46 -13.19
N ARG A 64 -2.58 -15.01 -14.19
CA ARG A 64 -2.04 -14.23 -15.31
C ARG A 64 -1.52 -12.87 -14.88
N MET A 65 -2.18 -12.22 -13.91
CA MET A 65 -1.70 -10.98 -13.31
C MET A 65 -0.35 -11.18 -12.60
N VAL A 66 -0.20 -12.23 -11.80
CA VAL A 66 1.06 -12.56 -11.10
C VAL A 66 2.18 -12.84 -12.10
N ILE A 67 1.91 -13.64 -13.14
CA ILE A 67 2.87 -13.93 -14.21
C ILE A 67 3.31 -12.63 -14.90
N ASP A 68 2.35 -11.78 -15.27
CA ASP A 68 2.64 -10.52 -15.91
C ASP A 68 3.49 -9.60 -15.02
N ALA A 69 3.14 -9.46 -13.74
CA ALA A 69 3.91 -8.69 -12.77
C ALA A 69 5.36 -9.20 -12.65
N MET A 70 5.55 -10.52 -12.55
CA MET A 70 6.88 -11.13 -12.45
C MET A 70 7.72 -11.03 -13.72
N ASN A 71 7.09 -10.87 -14.87
CA ASN A 71 7.80 -10.76 -16.14
C ASN A 71 8.24 -9.33 -16.45
N HIS A 72 7.53 -8.32 -15.95
CA HIS A 72 7.85 -6.94 -16.29
C HIS A 72 8.39 -6.10 -15.13
N ILE A 73 8.06 -6.43 -13.86
CA ILE A 73 8.59 -5.69 -12.72
C ILE A 73 9.99 -6.21 -12.38
N ASP A 74 10.89 -5.30 -12.03
CA ASP A 74 12.22 -5.67 -11.54
C ASP A 74 12.10 -6.54 -10.28
N THR A 75 12.82 -7.65 -10.25
CA THR A 75 12.75 -8.63 -9.16
C THR A 75 13.12 -8.02 -7.80
N GLU A 76 14.10 -7.11 -7.76
CA GLU A 76 14.50 -6.44 -6.51
C GLU A 76 13.39 -5.53 -5.98
N LYS A 77 12.66 -4.85 -6.87
CA LYS A 77 11.50 -4.03 -6.50
C LYS A 77 10.37 -4.86 -5.92
N LEU A 78 10.05 -6.00 -6.55
CA LEU A 78 9.04 -6.92 -6.02
C LEU A 78 9.42 -7.46 -4.64
N ILE A 79 10.69 -7.85 -4.47
CA ILE A 79 11.17 -8.42 -3.22
C ILE A 79 11.23 -7.37 -2.12
N GLU A 80 11.90 -6.24 -2.36
CA GLU A 80 12.09 -5.21 -1.32
C GLU A 80 10.76 -4.61 -0.89
N PHE A 81 9.91 -4.22 -1.85
CA PHE A 81 8.58 -3.71 -1.53
C PHE A 81 7.71 -4.78 -0.84
N GLY A 82 7.67 -6.00 -1.38
CA GLY A 82 6.89 -7.11 -0.80
C GLY A 82 7.35 -7.50 0.60
N MET A 83 8.65 -7.52 0.86
CA MET A 83 9.20 -7.77 2.20
C MET A 83 8.87 -6.65 3.18
N ASN A 84 8.89 -5.40 2.73
CA ASN A 84 8.58 -4.26 3.60
C ASN A 84 7.09 -4.21 3.96
N ILE A 85 6.18 -4.32 2.97
CA ILE A 85 4.74 -4.29 3.23
C ILE A 85 4.23 -5.56 3.92
N GLY A 86 4.80 -6.72 3.58
CA GLY A 86 4.40 -8.01 4.14
C GLY A 86 5.14 -8.36 5.42
N PHE A 87 6.44 -8.67 5.32
CA PHE A 87 7.19 -9.16 6.47
C PHE A 87 7.41 -8.07 7.54
N ASN A 88 7.89 -6.88 7.14
CA ASN A 88 8.18 -5.84 8.13
C ASN A 88 6.89 -5.32 8.78
N SER A 89 5.85 -4.97 8.01
CA SER A 89 4.62 -4.42 8.60
C SER A 89 3.83 -5.47 9.39
N ILE A 90 3.68 -6.69 8.85
CA ILE A 90 2.81 -7.69 9.47
C ILE A 90 3.57 -8.55 10.50
N THR A 91 4.76 -9.05 10.16
CA THR A 91 5.48 -10.00 11.04
C THR A 91 6.29 -9.28 12.12
N GLN A 92 6.89 -8.14 11.83
CA GLN A 92 7.66 -7.36 12.80
C GLN A 92 6.86 -6.23 13.45
N GLY A 93 6.13 -5.46 12.64
CA GLY A 93 5.38 -4.28 13.08
C GLY A 93 4.20 -4.64 13.97
N SER A 94 3.37 -5.58 13.56
CA SER A 94 2.16 -5.95 14.30
C SER A 94 2.41 -6.36 15.77
N PRO A 95 3.39 -7.24 16.10
CA PRO A 95 3.69 -7.52 17.51
C PRO A 95 4.21 -6.29 18.29
N LYS A 96 4.99 -5.44 17.62
CA LYS A 96 5.52 -4.22 18.22
C LYS A 96 4.40 -3.20 18.52
N ILE A 97 3.51 -2.98 17.56
CA ILE A 97 2.31 -2.14 17.73
C ILE A 97 1.52 -2.63 18.94
N ARG A 98 1.15 -3.90 18.99
CA ARG A 98 0.36 -4.47 20.09
C ARG A 98 1.03 -4.34 21.45
N ALA A 99 2.36 -4.53 21.53
CA ALA A 99 3.10 -4.37 22.78
C ALA A 99 3.00 -2.94 23.30
N ILE A 100 3.23 -1.94 22.44
CA ILE A 100 3.12 -0.51 22.82
C ILE A 100 1.69 -0.16 23.18
N GLU A 101 0.71 -0.61 22.41
CA GLU A 101 -0.71 -0.37 22.67
C GLU A 101 -1.18 -0.93 24.02
N GLN A 102 -0.68 -2.09 24.43
CA GLN A 102 -0.98 -2.69 25.73
C GLN A 102 -0.30 -1.94 26.90
N GLU A 103 0.91 -1.46 26.68
CA GLU A 103 1.68 -0.77 27.71
C GLU A 103 1.21 0.68 27.89
N GLU A 104 0.94 1.38 26.78
CA GLU A 104 0.75 2.83 26.80
C GLU A 104 -0.68 3.29 26.56
N HIS A 105 -1.63 2.35 26.29
CA HIS A 105 -3.06 2.60 26.16
C HIS A 105 -3.45 3.63 25.08
N PHE A 106 -2.85 3.54 23.90
CA PHE A 106 -3.30 4.25 22.70
C PHE A 106 -3.19 3.37 21.46
N ASP A 107 -3.96 3.68 20.41
CA ASP A 107 -3.96 2.90 19.17
C ASP A 107 -2.88 3.37 18.20
N ILE A 108 -2.27 2.44 17.49
CA ILE A 108 -1.21 2.71 16.50
C ILE A 108 -1.63 2.14 15.14
N PRO A 109 -1.75 2.98 14.07
CA PRO A 109 -2.07 2.48 12.74
C PRO A 109 -0.92 1.65 12.16
N TRP A 110 -1.26 0.55 11.47
CA TRP A 110 -0.26 -0.30 10.81
C TRP A 110 0.43 0.40 9.63
N SER A 111 -0.27 1.35 9.01
CA SER A 111 0.18 2.19 7.92
C SER A 111 -0.39 3.59 8.06
N MET A 112 0.36 4.61 7.70
CA MET A 112 -0.09 5.99 7.77
C MET A 112 -0.28 6.62 6.40
N PHE A 113 -1.21 7.56 6.32
CA PHE A 113 -1.33 8.45 5.16
C PHE A 113 -0.44 9.69 5.37
N ALA A 114 0.05 10.27 4.28
CA ALA A 114 0.74 11.56 4.33
C ALA A 114 0.43 12.40 3.08
N ASP A 115 -0.08 13.59 3.27
CA ASP A 115 -0.21 14.57 2.17
C ASP A 115 1.10 15.33 2.03
N MET A 116 1.95 14.89 1.10
CA MET A 116 3.22 15.53 0.76
C MET A 116 3.15 16.27 -0.60
N SER A 117 1.93 16.65 -1.05
CA SER A 117 1.74 17.35 -2.34
C SER A 117 2.44 18.70 -2.39
N GLU A 118 2.66 19.35 -1.24
CA GLU A 118 3.37 20.62 -1.11
C GLU A 118 4.81 20.45 -0.56
N TYR A 119 5.37 19.22 -0.64
CA TYR A 119 6.70 18.93 -0.16
C TYR A 119 7.77 19.82 -0.80
N GLN A 120 8.65 20.36 0.04
CA GLN A 120 9.81 21.13 -0.34
C GLN A 120 11.06 20.62 0.39
N SER A 121 12.00 20.06 -0.32
CA SER A 121 13.16 19.38 0.26
C SER A 121 13.95 20.25 1.26
N LYS A 122 14.11 21.53 0.97
CA LYS A 122 14.82 22.46 1.87
C LYS A 122 14.11 22.70 3.21
N ARG A 123 12.78 22.61 3.24
CA ARG A 123 11.95 22.86 4.42
C ARG A 123 11.65 21.57 5.18
N ASP A 124 11.27 20.52 4.46
CA ASP A 124 10.54 19.42 5.03
C ASP A 124 11.39 18.14 5.21
N TYR A 125 12.55 18.06 4.54
CA TYR A 125 13.39 16.85 4.54
C TYR A 125 13.68 16.31 5.95
N ASN A 126 14.16 17.18 6.86
CA ASN A 126 14.54 16.73 8.21
C ASN A 126 13.32 16.33 9.05
N ALA A 127 12.18 17.02 8.88
CA ALA A 127 10.95 16.70 9.58
C ALA A 127 10.44 15.31 9.19
N TYR A 128 10.30 15.04 7.89
CA TYR A 128 9.85 13.73 7.43
C TYR A 128 10.85 12.61 7.69
N LYS A 129 12.16 12.87 7.58
CA LYS A 129 13.18 11.90 7.97
C LYS A 129 13.05 11.48 9.43
N LYS A 130 12.77 12.43 10.33
CA LYS A 130 12.49 12.17 11.75
C LYS A 130 11.21 11.35 11.90
N ILE A 131 10.11 11.74 11.23
CA ILE A 131 8.82 11.05 11.29
C ILE A 131 8.96 9.59 10.85
N PHE A 132 9.63 9.31 9.73
CA PHE A 132 9.85 7.94 9.27
C PHE A 132 10.72 7.12 10.24
N SER A 133 11.72 7.74 10.88
CA SER A 133 12.50 7.07 11.91
C SER A 133 11.64 6.73 13.15
N GLU A 134 10.86 7.68 13.64
CA GLU A 134 9.94 7.49 14.78
C GLU A 134 8.84 6.46 14.46
N SER A 135 8.37 6.42 13.20
CA SER A 135 7.41 5.41 12.73
C SER A 135 7.95 3.99 12.87
N LEU A 136 9.21 3.77 12.51
CA LEU A 136 9.87 2.46 12.68
C LEU A 136 9.94 2.06 14.15
N ASP A 137 10.15 3.03 15.06
CA ASP A 137 10.15 2.80 16.52
C ASP A 137 8.76 2.43 17.06
N LEU A 138 7.70 2.81 16.37
CA LEU A 138 6.31 2.44 16.68
C LEU A 138 5.85 1.14 16.01
N GLY A 139 6.62 0.59 15.09
CA GLY A 139 6.23 -0.58 14.31
C GLY A 139 5.45 -0.26 13.02
N ILE A 140 5.44 0.99 12.60
CA ILE A 140 4.81 1.45 11.36
C ILE A 140 5.86 1.39 10.24
N TYR A 141 5.67 0.49 9.26
CA TYR A 141 6.64 0.25 8.17
C TYR A 141 6.10 0.65 6.80
N SER A 142 4.91 1.22 6.72
CA SER A 142 4.31 1.60 5.44
C SER A 142 3.61 2.95 5.49
N PHE A 143 3.68 3.68 4.37
CA PHE A 143 3.01 4.96 4.17
C PHE A 143 2.31 5.02 2.82
N HIS A 144 1.11 5.60 2.81
CA HIS A 144 0.37 6.01 1.63
C HIS A 144 0.58 7.51 1.44
N ILE A 145 1.36 7.90 0.44
CA ILE A 145 1.82 9.28 0.26
C ILE A 145 1.18 9.88 -0.98
N LYS A 146 0.44 10.97 -0.80
CA LYS A 146 0.04 11.84 -1.92
C LYS A 146 1.21 12.77 -2.24
N ALA A 147 1.70 12.75 -3.49
CA ALA A 147 2.86 13.50 -3.96
C ALA A 147 2.54 14.28 -5.24
N ASP A 148 3.06 15.49 -5.32
CA ASP A 148 2.93 16.32 -6.51
C ASP A 148 4.25 17.09 -6.80
N LYS A 149 4.68 17.96 -5.88
CA LYS A 149 5.87 18.79 -6.04
C LYS A 149 7.16 18.05 -5.66
N GLU A 150 8.26 18.46 -6.29
CA GLU A 150 9.62 17.95 -6.02
C GLU A 150 9.71 16.41 -5.94
N LEU A 151 8.96 15.71 -6.80
CA LEU A 151 8.82 14.25 -6.74
C LEU A 151 10.17 13.52 -6.70
N LYS A 152 11.17 13.97 -7.46
CA LYS A 152 12.54 13.45 -7.44
C LYS A 152 13.17 13.51 -6.04
N ASN A 153 13.11 14.69 -5.39
CA ASN A 153 13.69 14.90 -4.07
C ASN A 153 12.93 14.11 -3.00
N LEU A 154 11.60 14.03 -3.14
CA LEU A 154 10.79 13.20 -2.27
C LEU A 154 11.17 11.72 -2.38
N ILE A 155 11.25 11.17 -3.59
CA ILE A 155 11.65 9.77 -3.80
C ILE A 155 13.05 9.50 -3.24
N LYS A 156 13.98 10.45 -3.36
CA LYS A 156 15.29 10.32 -2.74
C LYS A 156 15.19 10.16 -1.21
N LEU A 157 14.39 11.00 -0.54
CA LEU A 157 14.12 10.86 0.89
C LEU A 157 13.54 9.48 1.22
N LEU A 158 12.51 9.03 0.48
CA LEU A 158 11.87 7.73 0.71
C LEU A 158 12.85 6.56 0.53
N SER A 159 13.75 6.65 -0.45
CA SER A 159 14.75 5.61 -0.74
C SER A 159 15.81 5.43 0.36
N GLU A 160 15.98 6.40 1.24
CA GLU A 160 16.86 6.29 2.41
C GLU A 160 16.29 5.36 3.49
N HIS A 161 14.97 5.16 3.51
CA HIS A 161 14.24 4.32 4.46
C HIS A 161 13.95 2.93 3.88
N LYS A 162 15.00 2.16 3.61
CA LYS A 162 14.94 0.87 2.89
C LYS A 162 14.07 -0.19 3.55
N ASP A 163 13.83 -0.09 4.85
CA ASP A 163 12.99 -1.05 5.58
C ASP A 163 11.50 -0.69 5.56
N MET A 164 11.13 0.42 4.90
CA MET A 164 9.75 0.88 4.74
C MET A 164 9.22 0.67 3.33
N ALA A 165 7.91 0.49 3.19
CA ALA A 165 7.20 0.49 1.91
C ALA A 165 6.42 1.79 1.73
N PHE A 166 6.54 2.40 0.56
CA PHE A 166 5.85 3.63 0.22
C PHE A 166 4.92 3.42 -0.98
N VAL A 167 3.64 3.68 -0.77
CA VAL A 167 2.61 3.69 -1.81
C VAL A 167 2.42 5.13 -2.24
N LEU A 168 2.91 5.49 -3.43
CA LEU A 168 3.07 6.87 -3.86
C LEU A 168 2.01 7.26 -4.89
N PHE A 169 1.01 8.04 -4.46
CA PHE A 169 -0.09 8.54 -5.30
C PHE A 169 0.38 9.77 -6.08
N VAL A 170 0.32 9.69 -7.40
CA VAL A 170 0.88 10.69 -8.31
C VAL A 170 -0.08 11.03 -9.45
N GLU A 171 0.00 12.26 -9.94
CA GLU A 171 -0.64 12.65 -11.19
C GLU A 171 0.14 12.07 -12.39
N PRO A 172 -0.51 11.66 -13.49
CA PRO A 172 0.14 11.00 -14.63
C PRO A 172 1.28 11.82 -15.24
N PHE A 173 1.09 13.14 -15.36
CA PHE A 173 2.08 14.05 -15.96
C PHE A 173 3.39 14.17 -15.16
N ASN A 174 3.39 13.73 -13.89
CA ASN A 174 4.60 13.68 -13.05
C ASN A 174 5.51 12.49 -13.38
N ILE A 175 5.02 11.50 -14.14
CA ILE A 175 5.80 10.33 -14.56
C ILE A 175 6.50 10.66 -15.88
N THR A 176 7.78 10.97 -15.80
CA THR A 176 8.62 11.31 -16.96
C THR A 176 9.77 10.33 -17.11
N GLU A 177 10.34 10.23 -18.31
CA GLU A 177 11.50 9.37 -18.58
C GLU A 177 12.70 9.79 -17.72
N GLU A 178 12.94 11.09 -17.56
CA GLU A 178 14.03 11.62 -16.76
C GLU A 178 13.90 11.19 -15.29
N LEU A 179 12.69 11.28 -14.73
CA LEU A 179 12.43 10.82 -13.37
C LEU A 179 12.76 9.32 -13.25
N LEU A 180 12.23 8.49 -14.16
CA LEU A 180 12.37 7.04 -14.09
C LEU A 180 13.81 6.57 -14.26
N ILE A 181 14.62 7.24 -15.07
CA ILE A 181 16.07 6.98 -15.19
C ILE A 181 16.79 7.21 -13.85
N GLU A 182 16.45 8.29 -13.16
CA GLU A 182 17.12 8.66 -11.91
C GLU A 182 16.74 7.74 -10.75
N ILE A 183 15.50 7.29 -10.72
CA ILE A 183 14.97 6.42 -9.63
C ILE A 183 15.02 4.93 -9.93
N LYS A 184 15.68 4.52 -11.01
CA LYS A 184 15.72 3.12 -11.44
C LYS A 184 16.13 2.11 -10.35
N ASN A 185 16.96 2.52 -9.40
CA ASN A 185 17.46 1.69 -8.30
C ASN A 185 16.66 1.83 -7.01
N VAL A 186 15.54 2.54 -7.03
CA VAL A 186 14.63 2.65 -5.88
C VAL A 186 13.67 1.47 -5.91
N ASN A 187 13.64 0.67 -4.84
CA ASN A 187 12.95 -0.62 -4.82
C ASN A 187 11.78 -0.67 -3.83
N ASN A 188 11.67 0.29 -2.92
CA ASN A 188 10.70 0.31 -1.83
C ASN A 188 9.44 1.16 -2.12
N ILE A 189 9.19 1.48 -3.39
CA ILE A 189 8.07 2.32 -3.83
C ILE A 189 7.17 1.56 -4.80
N MET A 190 5.86 1.66 -4.59
CA MET A 190 4.82 1.36 -5.58
C MET A 190 4.18 2.68 -6.02
N PHE A 191 4.21 2.97 -7.32
CA PHE A 191 3.51 4.11 -7.88
C PHE A 191 2.01 3.80 -8.02
N VAL A 192 1.16 4.74 -7.63
CA VAL A 192 -0.30 4.64 -7.84
C VAL A 192 -0.71 5.85 -8.66
N VAL A 193 -0.89 5.63 -9.97
CA VAL A 193 -1.14 6.69 -10.96
C VAL A 193 -2.62 7.03 -10.95
N LYS A 194 -2.96 8.32 -10.91
CA LYS A 194 -4.34 8.77 -11.02
C LYS A 194 -4.93 8.42 -12.39
N ALA A 195 -6.15 7.90 -12.39
CA ALA A 195 -6.91 7.70 -13.62
C ALA A 195 -7.42 9.07 -14.11
N ALA A 196 -6.70 9.65 -15.08
CA ALA A 196 -6.93 10.96 -15.67
C ALA A 196 -6.39 10.99 -17.10
N GLU A 197 -6.30 12.15 -17.73
CA GLU A 197 -5.60 12.33 -19.00
C GLU A 197 -4.13 11.88 -18.87
N GLU A 198 -3.57 11.23 -19.90
CA GLU A 198 -2.21 10.68 -19.95
C GLU A 198 -1.92 9.47 -19.02
N THR A 199 -2.92 8.87 -18.37
CA THR A 199 -2.72 7.66 -17.54
C THR A 199 -2.05 6.54 -18.33
N ASP A 200 -2.50 6.32 -19.56
CA ASP A 200 -1.97 5.27 -20.45
C ASP A 200 -0.48 5.46 -20.71
N LYS A 201 -0.07 6.69 -21.01
CA LYS A 201 1.32 7.05 -21.24
C LYS A 201 2.18 6.83 -19.98
N ALA A 202 1.70 7.30 -18.82
CA ALA A 202 2.40 7.12 -17.55
C ALA A 202 2.59 5.63 -17.20
N CYS A 203 1.54 4.82 -17.36
CA CYS A 203 1.59 3.38 -17.11
C CYS A 203 2.55 2.67 -18.08
N LEU A 204 2.56 3.04 -19.36
CA LEU A 204 3.48 2.50 -20.35
C LEU A 204 4.94 2.84 -20.02
N LEU A 205 5.23 4.06 -19.57
CA LEU A 205 6.55 4.47 -19.11
C LEU A 205 6.99 3.68 -17.87
N LEU A 206 6.14 3.57 -16.84
CA LEU A 206 6.43 2.78 -15.64
C LEU A 206 6.71 1.31 -16.00
N ARG A 207 5.91 0.74 -16.89
CA ARG A 207 6.09 -0.64 -17.35
C ARG A 207 7.41 -0.81 -18.12
N SER A 208 7.74 0.09 -19.03
CA SER A 208 8.99 0.04 -19.81
C SER A 208 10.25 0.15 -18.94
N CYS A 209 10.13 0.81 -17.77
CA CYS A 209 11.18 0.95 -16.77
C CYS A 209 11.13 -0.10 -15.66
N ASN A 210 10.36 -1.18 -15.83
CA ASN A 210 10.23 -2.28 -14.88
C ASN A 210 9.79 -1.86 -13.46
N MET A 211 8.98 -0.80 -13.38
CA MET A 211 8.50 -0.26 -12.11
C MET A 211 7.27 -1.01 -11.60
N LEU A 212 7.12 -1.08 -10.28
CA LEU A 212 5.90 -1.54 -9.61
C LEU A 212 4.87 -0.41 -9.61
N TYR A 213 3.67 -0.65 -10.17
CA TYR A 213 2.64 0.37 -10.25
C TYR A 213 1.23 -0.17 -10.15
N SER A 214 0.32 0.73 -9.82
CA SER A 214 -1.12 0.58 -9.70
C SER A 214 -1.82 1.83 -10.24
N ILE A 215 -3.15 1.83 -10.29
CA ILE A 215 -3.96 2.96 -10.73
C ILE A 215 -4.94 3.30 -9.61
N TYR A 216 -5.29 4.59 -9.42
CA TYR A 216 -6.37 4.99 -8.55
C TYR A 216 -7.37 5.91 -9.22
N TYR A 217 -8.61 5.82 -8.76
CA TYR A 217 -9.72 6.65 -9.20
C TYR A 217 -10.42 7.30 -8.01
N VAL A 218 -10.60 8.62 -8.08
CA VAL A 218 -11.39 9.35 -7.10
C VAL A 218 -12.81 9.43 -7.62
N TYR A 219 -13.77 8.85 -6.89
CA TYR A 219 -15.16 8.73 -7.32
C TYR A 219 -16.13 9.52 -6.44
N GLY A 220 -17.20 9.98 -7.05
CA GLY A 220 -18.34 10.60 -6.40
C GLY A 220 -19.67 9.95 -6.82
N ASP A 221 -20.80 10.48 -6.36
CA ASP A 221 -22.13 9.87 -6.54
C ASP A 221 -22.52 9.64 -8.01
N LYS A 222 -21.98 10.43 -8.95
CA LYS A 222 -22.23 10.28 -10.40
C LYS A 222 -21.51 9.08 -11.03
N ASP A 223 -20.53 8.50 -10.37
CA ASP A 223 -19.63 7.48 -10.93
C ASP A 223 -20.09 6.05 -10.63
N GLU A 224 -21.23 5.88 -9.96
CA GLU A 224 -21.77 4.58 -9.54
C GLU A 224 -21.81 3.56 -10.67
N ASN A 225 -22.45 3.92 -11.79
CA ASN A 225 -22.63 3.00 -12.92
C ASN A 225 -21.31 2.66 -13.61
N LEU A 226 -20.39 3.63 -13.70
CA LEU A 226 -19.07 3.43 -14.30
C LEU A 226 -18.26 2.36 -13.52
N ILE A 227 -18.38 2.36 -12.20
CA ILE A 227 -17.65 1.42 -11.35
C ILE A 227 -18.37 0.07 -11.26
N THR A 228 -19.68 0.08 -10.89
CA THR A 228 -20.43 -1.16 -10.69
C THR A 228 -20.82 -1.89 -11.98
N GLY A 229 -20.74 -1.20 -13.13
CA GLY A 229 -20.91 -1.76 -14.46
C GLY A 229 -19.61 -2.33 -15.05
N ASP A 230 -18.53 -2.41 -14.29
CA ASP A 230 -17.22 -2.94 -14.66
C ASP A 230 -16.42 -2.11 -15.69
N GLU A 231 -17.02 -1.10 -16.34
CA GLU A 231 -16.39 -0.35 -17.43
C GLU A 231 -15.04 0.23 -17.03
N PHE A 232 -14.95 0.81 -15.83
CA PHE A 232 -13.72 1.40 -15.35
C PHE A 232 -12.60 0.36 -15.22
N ILE A 233 -12.87 -0.77 -14.56
CA ILE A 233 -11.85 -1.81 -14.33
C ILE A 233 -11.49 -2.52 -15.62
N LEU A 234 -12.48 -2.83 -16.49
CA LEU A 234 -12.25 -3.48 -17.77
C LEU A 234 -11.34 -2.66 -18.69
N TYR A 235 -11.49 -1.33 -18.68
CA TYR A 235 -10.58 -0.45 -19.43
C TYR A 235 -9.18 -0.45 -18.81
N HIS A 236 -9.06 -0.13 -17.51
CA HIS A 236 -7.77 0.09 -16.88
C HIS A 236 -6.95 -1.18 -16.65
N GLN A 237 -7.58 -2.37 -16.55
CA GLN A 237 -6.82 -3.63 -16.49
C GLN A 237 -5.97 -3.89 -17.73
N THR A 238 -6.29 -3.26 -18.88
CA THR A 238 -5.48 -3.37 -20.10
C THR A 238 -4.09 -2.77 -19.93
N LEU A 239 -3.95 -1.80 -19.01
CA LEU A 239 -2.69 -1.17 -18.62
C LEU A 239 -1.88 -2.02 -17.64
N ARG A 240 -2.41 -3.17 -17.20
CA ARG A 240 -1.74 -4.14 -16.32
C ARG A 240 -1.29 -3.59 -14.95
N PRO A 241 -2.08 -2.78 -14.24
CA PRO A 241 -1.76 -2.40 -12.88
C PRO A 241 -1.91 -3.60 -11.93
N VAL A 242 -1.14 -3.63 -10.83
CA VAL A 242 -1.34 -4.66 -9.79
C VAL A 242 -2.67 -4.43 -9.08
N PHE A 243 -2.93 -3.20 -8.65
CA PHE A 243 -4.19 -2.81 -8.03
C PHE A 243 -4.91 -1.74 -8.85
N THR A 244 -6.24 -1.80 -8.83
CA THR A 244 -7.11 -0.69 -9.22
C THR A 244 -7.76 -0.16 -7.94
N CYS A 245 -7.24 0.97 -7.46
CA CYS A 245 -7.63 1.56 -6.19
C CYS A 245 -8.78 2.55 -6.37
N PHE A 246 -9.77 2.48 -5.49
CA PHE A 246 -10.88 3.41 -5.43
C PHE A 246 -10.79 4.27 -4.18
N VAL A 247 -10.98 5.58 -4.34
CA VAL A 247 -10.94 6.58 -3.28
C VAL A 247 -12.21 7.40 -3.38
N ALA A 248 -13.03 7.39 -2.34
CA ALA A 248 -14.23 8.20 -2.33
C ALA A 248 -13.88 9.70 -2.20
N ASP A 249 -14.48 10.55 -3.02
CA ASP A 249 -14.46 11.99 -2.83
C ASP A 249 -15.07 12.38 -1.47
N ASP A 250 -14.65 13.52 -0.90
CA ASP A 250 -15.14 14.01 0.40
C ASP A 250 -16.66 14.21 0.43
N ASN A 251 -17.26 14.57 -0.72
CA ASN A 251 -18.71 14.79 -0.86
C ASN A 251 -19.50 13.54 -1.24
N CYS A 252 -18.81 12.41 -1.50
CA CYS A 252 -19.47 11.14 -1.82
C CYS A 252 -20.36 10.68 -0.67
N SER A 253 -21.59 10.25 -0.99
CA SER A 253 -22.55 9.73 -0.01
C SER A 253 -22.07 8.45 0.64
N ASN A 254 -22.39 8.25 1.92
CA ASN A 254 -22.02 7.02 2.63
C ASN A 254 -22.69 5.79 2.00
N GLU A 255 -23.92 5.92 1.48
CA GLU A 255 -24.63 4.86 0.79
C GLU A 255 -23.83 4.35 -0.43
N LEU A 256 -23.31 5.28 -1.25
CA LEU A 256 -22.48 4.90 -2.38
C LEU A 256 -21.14 4.30 -1.94
N ARG A 257 -20.48 4.86 -0.93
CA ARG A 257 -19.23 4.30 -0.37
C ARG A 257 -19.41 2.84 0.03
N ASP A 258 -20.48 2.52 0.75
CA ASP A 258 -20.81 1.15 1.16
C ASP A 258 -21.14 0.24 -0.03
N LYS A 259 -21.82 0.78 -1.06
CA LYS A 259 -22.14 0.04 -2.28
C LYS A 259 -20.89 -0.31 -3.07
N ILE A 260 -20.00 0.66 -3.28
CA ILE A 260 -18.73 0.45 -3.99
C ILE A 260 -17.83 -0.52 -3.22
N TYR A 261 -17.75 -0.39 -1.89
CA TYR A 261 -16.96 -1.34 -1.10
C TYR A 261 -17.49 -2.78 -1.17
N ARG A 262 -18.82 -2.97 -1.18
CA ARG A 262 -19.43 -4.30 -1.41
C ARG A 262 -19.06 -4.83 -2.79
N TYR A 263 -19.24 -4.02 -3.83
CA TYR A 263 -18.87 -4.37 -5.20
C TYR A 263 -17.39 -4.80 -5.30
N ILE A 264 -16.46 -4.06 -4.70
CA ILE A 264 -15.02 -4.36 -4.67
C ILE A 264 -14.76 -5.73 -4.01
N LYS A 265 -15.38 -5.98 -2.85
CA LYS A 265 -15.23 -7.28 -2.16
C LYS A 265 -15.77 -8.44 -2.97
N ASP A 266 -16.94 -8.27 -3.58
CA ASP A 266 -17.58 -9.29 -4.39
C ASP A 266 -16.76 -9.59 -5.66
N SER A 267 -16.23 -8.55 -6.32
CA SER A 267 -15.35 -8.70 -7.50
C SER A 267 -14.07 -9.47 -7.17
N ARG A 268 -13.48 -9.24 -6.00
CA ARG A 268 -12.31 -10.03 -5.53
C ARG A 268 -12.64 -11.50 -5.29
N VAL A 269 -13.84 -11.79 -4.78
CA VAL A 269 -14.29 -13.17 -4.57
C VAL A 269 -14.55 -13.87 -5.90
N ARG A 270 -15.17 -13.18 -6.87
CA ARG A 270 -15.44 -13.70 -8.21
C ARG A 270 -14.19 -13.82 -9.08
N GLN A 271 -13.12 -13.07 -8.76
CA GLN A 271 -11.84 -13.08 -9.48
C GLN A 271 -12.00 -12.79 -10.98
N GLU A 272 -12.72 -11.74 -11.33
CA GLU A 272 -13.10 -11.47 -12.73
C GLU A 272 -12.06 -10.65 -13.50
N PHE A 273 -11.15 -9.96 -12.81
CA PHE A 273 -10.25 -8.99 -13.42
C PHE A 273 -8.77 -9.37 -13.34
N LEU A 274 -7.97 -8.83 -14.29
CA LEU A 274 -6.51 -8.94 -14.32
C LEU A 274 -5.79 -7.92 -13.41
N THR A 275 -6.49 -7.37 -12.44
CA THR A 275 -6.04 -6.43 -11.43
C THR A 275 -6.83 -6.67 -10.16
N ILE A 276 -6.31 -6.31 -9.01
CA ILE A 276 -7.03 -6.46 -7.74
C ILE A 276 -7.77 -5.16 -7.42
N PRO A 277 -9.12 -5.14 -7.43
CA PRO A 277 -9.88 -3.98 -6.98
C PRO A 277 -9.62 -3.72 -5.49
N TRP A 278 -9.40 -2.47 -5.11
CA TRP A 278 -9.00 -2.08 -3.75
C TRP A 278 -9.70 -0.79 -3.34
N ASP A 279 -10.39 -0.80 -2.19
CA ASP A 279 -10.86 0.43 -1.57
C ASP A 279 -9.80 0.95 -0.61
N LEU A 280 -9.19 2.08 -0.94
CA LEU A 280 -8.03 2.57 -0.20
C LEU A 280 -8.31 2.76 1.29
N VAL A 281 -9.44 3.36 1.64
CA VAL A 281 -9.78 3.68 3.02
C VAL A 281 -10.33 2.46 3.76
N ASN A 282 -11.31 1.77 3.18
CA ASN A 282 -11.99 0.69 3.87
C ASN A 282 -11.10 -0.56 4.02
N ASP A 283 -10.28 -0.88 3.02
CA ASP A 283 -9.34 -2.00 3.13
C ASP A 283 -8.21 -1.68 4.14
N THR A 284 -7.73 -0.42 4.20
CA THR A 284 -6.76 -0.01 5.23
C THR A 284 -7.36 -0.12 6.63
N LYS A 285 -8.59 0.37 6.84
CA LYS A 285 -9.32 0.21 8.10
C LYS A 285 -9.52 -1.26 8.48
N TYR A 286 -9.85 -2.11 7.50
CA TYR A 286 -10.00 -3.56 7.74
C TYR A 286 -8.70 -4.17 8.25
N ILE A 287 -7.55 -3.78 7.70
CA ILE A 287 -6.23 -4.27 8.13
C ILE A 287 -5.90 -3.72 9.53
N ASP A 288 -6.14 -2.43 9.79
CA ASP A 288 -5.96 -1.82 11.12
C ASP A 288 -6.70 -2.62 12.19
N GLY A 289 -8.00 -2.89 12.00
CA GLY A 289 -8.82 -3.66 12.95
C GLY A 289 -8.41 -5.14 13.10
N LYS A 290 -7.40 -5.60 12.35
CA LYS A 290 -6.82 -6.94 12.49
C LYS A 290 -5.44 -6.92 13.14
N ILE A 291 -4.69 -5.86 12.95
CA ILE A 291 -3.35 -5.67 13.50
C ILE A 291 -3.44 -5.02 14.88
N SER A 292 -4.20 -3.95 15.00
CA SER A 292 -4.56 -3.25 16.23
C SER A 292 -5.89 -3.79 16.78
N ASP A 293 -6.21 -3.50 18.04
CA ASP A 293 -7.51 -3.87 18.63
C ASP A 293 -8.66 -3.03 18.07
N ASN A 294 -8.35 -1.85 17.51
CA ASN A 294 -9.33 -0.89 17.00
C ASN A 294 -8.99 -0.45 15.56
N ILE A 295 -9.97 0.16 14.90
CA ILE A 295 -9.76 0.87 13.63
C ILE A 295 -9.17 2.23 13.98
N CYS A 296 -7.89 2.45 13.66
CA CYS A 296 -7.12 3.62 14.06
C CYS A 296 -6.41 4.33 12.89
N SER A 297 -6.91 4.15 11.66
CA SER A 297 -6.32 4.76 10.47
C SER A 297 -6.12 6.26 10.64
N ALA A 298 -4.90 6.73 10.42
CA ALA A 298 -4.50 8.11 10.62
C ALA A 298 -3.52 8.58 9.52
N GLY A 299 -3.35 9.87 9.42
CA GLY A 299 -2.40 10.47 8.49
C GLY A 299 -1.91 11.84 8.93
N ILE A 300 -1.03 12.40 8.11
CA ILE A 300 -0.40 13.70 8.30
C ILE A 300 -0.83 14.58 7.14
N ASP A 301 -1.39 15.73 7.40
CA ASP A 301 -1.72 16.70 6.35
C ASP A 301 -0.46 17.47 5.89
N LYS A 302 -0.60 18.26 4.84
CA LYS A 302 0.50 19.03 4.24
C LYS A 302 1.20 20.02 5.19
N ASP A 303 0.54 20.39 6.28
CA ASP A 303 1.02 21.34 7.28
C ASP A 303 1.57 20.63 8.53
N GLY A 304 1.62 19.29 8.54
CA GLY A 304 2.14 18.46 9.61
C GLY A 304 1.13 18.09 10.70
N PHE A 305 -0.15 18.46 10.54
CA PHE A 305 -1.17 18.07 11.51
C PHE A 305 -1.65 16.63 11.29
N LEU A 306 -1.75 15.89 12.40
CA LEU A 306 -2.40 14.59 12.36
C LEU A 306 -3.89 14.72 12.05
N PHE A 307 -4.38 13.78 11.25
CA PHE A 307 -5.81 13.56 11.05
C PHE A 307 -6.17 12.10 11.27
N LYS A 308 -7.41 11.85 11.67
CA LYS A 308 -8.00 10.51 11.77
C LYS A 308 -8.88 10.24 10.56
N LEU A 309 -8.83 9.01 10.07
CA LEU A 309 -9.72 8.51 9.02
C LEU A 309 -10.85 7.71 9.69
N SER A 310 -11.91 8.41 10.06
CA SER A 310 -13.22 7.80 10.37
C SER A 310 -14.06 7.67 9.09
N ASP A 311 -15.35 7.99 9.12
CA ASP A 311 -16.16 8.12 7.90
C ASP A 311 -15.76 9.35 7.08
N ARG A 312 -15.12 10.31 7.72
CA ARG A 312 -14.51 11.51 7.11
C ARG A 312 -13.15 11.78 7.76
N ILE A 313 -12.36 12.61 7.10
CA ILE A 313 -11.11 13.12 7.67
C ILE A 313 -11.45 14.05 8.85
N VAL A 314 -10.95 13.69 10.03
CA VAL A 314 -11.08 14.50 11.25
C VAL A 314 -9.70 15.02 11.63
N LYS A 315 -9.45 16.30 11.41
CA LYS A 315 -8.19 16.96 11.79
C LYS A 315 -8.04 17.04 13.31
N THR A 316 -6.83 16.93 13.78
CA THR A 316 -6.46 17.13 15.19
C THR A 316 -5.60 18.39 15.33
N GLU A 317 -5.35 18.80 16.58
CA GLU A 317 -4.44 19.92 16.89
C GLU A 317 -2.97 19.48 17.03
N ASN A 318 -2.67 18.19 16.81
CA ASN A 318 -1.35 17.62 17.04
C ASN A 318 -0.49 17.77 15.78
N ASN A 319 0.55 18.60 15.84
CA ASN A 319 1.48 18.81 14.74
C ASN A 319 2.76 17.98 14.93
N VAL A 320 3.00 17.00 14.04
CA VAL A 320 4.16 16.09 14.12
C VAL A 320 5.49 16.75 13.72
N PHE A 321 5.47 17.97 13.16
CA PHE A 321 6.68 18.74 12.96
C PHE A 321 7.15 19.42 14.26
N GLU A 322 6.25 19.60 15.24
CA GLU A 322 6.52 20.28 16.50
C GLU A 322 6.72 19.28 17.66
N ILE A 323 5.96 18.18 17.67
CA ILE A 323 6.04 17.16 18.72
C ILE A 323 6.39 15.78 18.12
N PRO A 324 6.96 14.85 18.93
CA PRO A 324 7.23 13.49 18.46
C PRO A 324 5.97 12.79 17.96
N LEU A 325 6.11 11.96 16.93
CA LEU A 325 4.99 11.18 16.35
C LEU A 325 4.29 10.32 17.40
N HIS A 326 5.07 9.70 18.31
CA HIS A 326 4.54 8.93 19.43
C HIS A 326 3.55 9.75 20.27
N ASP A 327 3.96 10.95 20.70
CA ASP A 327 3.13 11.82 21.57
C ASP A 327 1.90 12.33 20.82
N ALA A 328 2.06 12.61 19.52
CA ALA A 328 0.97 13.04 18.67
C ALA A 328 -0.10 11.94 18.50
N LEU A 329 0.31 10.70 18.24
CA LEU A 329 -0.60 9.55 18.13
C LEU A 329 -1.28 9.25 19.47
N LYS A 330 -0.54 9.26 20.58
CA LYS A 330 -1.08 9.02 21.93
C LYS A 330 -2.18 10.03 22.30
N LYS A 331 -2.02 11.30 21.91
CA LYS A 331 -3.06 12.33 22.10
C LYS A 331 -4.23 12.16 21.15
N ALA A 332 -3.97 11.75 19.90
CA ALA A 332 -5.00 11.66 18.88
C ALA A 332 -5.84 10.38 18.98
N LEU A 333 -5.24 9.26 19.38
CA LEU A 333 -5.82 7.91 19.34
C LEU A 333 -5.79 7.22 20.71
N PRO A 334 -6.26 7.86 21.81
CA PRO A 334 -6.29 7.21 23.12
C PRO A 334 -7.23 6.01 23.11
N LYS A 335 -6.82 4.89 23.74
CA LYS A 335 -7.74 3.79 24.04
C LYS A 335 -8.68 4.22 25.15
N ALA A 336 -9.98 3.84 24.99
CA ALA A 336 -11.02 4.14 25.97
C ALA A 336 -10.84 3.33 27.26
#